data_48f911cf07f067a95a755f6cd22a2ca1
#
_entry.id   48f911cf07f067a95a755f6cd22a2ca1
#
_cell.length_a   1.000
_cell.length_b   1.000
_cell.length_c   1.000
_cell.angle_alpha   90.00
_cell.angle_beta   90.00
_cell.angle_gamma   90.00
#
_symmetry.space_group_name_H-M   'P 1'
#
loop_
_entity.id
_entity.type
_entity.pdbx_description
1 polymer ?
#
loop_
_entity_poly.entity_id
_entity_poly.type
_entity_poly.pdbx_seq_one_letter_code
_entity_poly.pdbx_strand_id
1 'polypeptide(L)'
;MTGFFCFCTFGTEIVIWDAIQQKTMKKAIILLLVASTLSFTPQKERAFDVGEWFKFRIHYGLVNAGYATLEVQEAVRNNKKVYHAIGKGYTTGMSRFFFKVDDLYESYFDKETGAPYQFVRKIDEGGYKKNQEGFFNHSTNKILVKDYKAYTQLSFSFPDNTQDIMSTFYYLRNYPTIDKLKVGESVNIDMFFDNETTKFKLKYLGNQDIDTKFGIVPTMVFRPYVQSGRVFKEQESLTVWISDDDNKLPIRIKADLAVGSIKADLDGFKGLKYAFKVKAKK
;
A
#
# COMPACT_ATOMS: atom_id res chain seq x y z
N MET A 1 46.42 -22.20 -82.19
CA MET A 1 45.06 -21.69 -82.48
C MET A 1 44.29 -21.70 -81.16
N THR A 2 44.19 -20.56 -80.56
CA THR A 2 43.00 -19.84 -80.17
C THR A 2 42.11 -20.51 -79.08
N GLY A 3 41.98 -19.83 -77.99
CA GLY A 3 40.90 -19.99 -77.07
C GLY A 3 40.98 -19.12 -75.83
N PHE A 4 40.79 -17.83 -76.00
CA PHE A 4 40.45 -16.83 -74.96
C PHE A 4 39.04 -17.12 -74.48
N PHE A 5 38.79 -17.36 -73.21
CA PHE A 5 37.48 -17.06 -72.63
C PHE A 5 37.49 -16.86 -71.12
N CYS A 6 37.26 -15.68 -70.76
CA CYS A 6 36.32 -15.10 -69.87
C CYS A 6 36.58 -15.27 -68.32
N PHE A 7 37.32 -14.29 -67.79
CA PHE A 7 37.32 -13.95 -66.37
C PHE A 7 36.56 -12.62 -66.23
N CYS A 8 35.25 -12.64 -66.14
CA CYS A 8 34.48 -11.38 -65.92
C CYS A 8 33.10 -11.54 -65.28
N THR A 9 32.85 -12.56 -64.46
CA THR A 9 31.52 -12.65 -63.80
C THR A 9 31.54 -12.85 -62.28
N PHE A 10 32.70 -13.04 -61.63
CA PHE A 10 32.77 -13.26 -60.20
C PHE A 10 32.75 -12.00 -59.35
N GLY A 11 33.03 -10.83 -59.90
CA GLY A 11 33.16 -9.57 -59.15
C GLY A 11 31.81 -8.91 -58.80
N THR A 12 30.82 -9.08 -59.64
CA THR A 12 29.49 -8.39 -59.49
C THR A 12 28.57 -9.10 -58.49
N GLU A 13 28.63 -10.43 -58.37
CA GLU A 13 27.81 -11.16 -57.39
C GLU A 13 28.24 -10.91 -55.95
N ILE A 14 29.53 -10.81 -55.67
CA ILE A 14 30.05 -10.54 -54.31
C ILE A 14 29.64 -9.16 -53.81
N VAL A 15 29.70 -8.16 -54.67
CA VAL A 15 29.29 -6.78 -54.31
C VAL A 15 27.78 -6.64 -54.06
N ILE A 16 26.95 -7.41 -54.76
CA ILE A 16 25.52 -7.43 -54.53
C ILE A 16 25.14 -8.17 -53.23
N TRP A 17 25.83 -9.24 -52.89
CA TRP A 17 25.64 -9.96 -51.65
C TRP A 17 26.04 -9.10 -50.41
N ASP A 18 27.14 -8.37 -50.43
CA ASP A 18 27.56 -7.48 -49.36
C ASP A 18 26.57 -6.31 -49.20
N ALA A 19 26.05 -5.75 -50.27
CA ALA A 19 25.05 -4.68 -50.20
C ALA A 19 23.70 -5.15 -49.64
N ILE A 20 23.29 -6.39 -49.93
CA ILE A 20 22.08 -6.99 -49.35
C ILE A 20 22.26 -7.30 -47.87
N GLN A 21 23.41 -7.87 -47.47
CA GLN A 21 23.76 -8.15 -46.07
C GLN A 21 23.82 -6.84 -45.24
N GLN A 22 24.46 -5.78 -45.73
CA GLN A 22 24.48 -4.49 -45.05
C GLN A 22 23.11 -3.86 -44.92
N LYS A 23 22.23 -4.02 -45.92
CA LYS A 23 20.86 -3.49 -45.90
C LYS A 23 19.96 -4.23 -44.92
N THR A 24 20.12 -5.57 -44.81
CA THR A 24 19.41 -6.41 -43.82
C THR A 24 19.93 -6.18 -42.41
N MET A 25 21.25 -6.03 -42.20
CA MET A 25 21.80 -5.71 -40.89
C MET A 25 21.34 -4.32 -40.40
N LYS A 26 21.35 -3.29 -41.27
CA LYS A 26 20.82 -1.96 -40.93
C LYS A 26 19.35 -1.99 -40.53
N LYS A 27 18.50 -2.78 -41.24
CA LYS A 27 17.10 -2.96 -40.90
C LYS A 27 16.93 -3.72 -39.57
N ALA A 28 17.74 -4.75 -39.30
CA ALA A 28 17.73 -5.47 -38.03
C ALA A 28 18.15 -4.59 -36.83
N ILE A 29 19.18 -3.75 -37.00
CA ILE A 29 19.62 -2.81 -35.99
C ILE A 29 18.56 -1.74 -35.71
N ILE A 30 17.88 -1.20 -36.74
CA ILE A 30 16.78 -0.24 -36.57
C ILE A 30 15.60 -0.91 -35.87
N LEU A 31 15.27 -2.17 -36.19
CA LEU A 31 14.21 -2.91 -35.53
C LEU A 31 14.52 -3.17 -34.04
N LEU A 32 15.77 -3.48 -33.70
CA LEU A 32 16.26 -3.66 -32.32
C LEU A 32 16.24 -2.34 -31.54
N LEU A 33 16.61 -1.23 -32.14
CA LEU A 33 16.54 0.11 -31.53
C LEU A 33 15.10 0.54 -31.29
N VAL A 34 14.17 0.26 -32.20
CA VAL A 34 12.74 0.55 -32.00
C VAL A 34 12.12 -0.36 -30.95
N ALA A 35 12.52 -1.64 -30.85
CA ALA A 35 12.06 -2.55 -29.82
C ALA A 35 12.52 -2.15 -28.41
N SER A 36 13.72 -1.55 -28.27
CA SER A 36 14.24 -1.08 -26.99
C SER A 36 13.53 0.17 -26.45
N THR A 37 12.86 0.95 -27.29
CA THR A 37 12.12 2.16 -26.84
C THR A 37 10.68 1.84 -26.38
N LEU A 38 10.17 0.63 -26.61
CA LEU A 38 8.79 0.25 -26.28
C LEU A 38 8.61 -0.30 -24.88
N SER A 39 9.65 -0.44 -24.08
CA SER A 39 9.59 -1.08 -22.75
C SER A 39 9.59 -0.12 -21.55
N PHE A 40 9.50 1.19 -21.76
CA PHE A 40 9.29 2.15 -20.66
C PHE A 40 7.79 2.34 -20.41
N THR A 41 7.13 1.39 -19.77
CA THR A 41 5.90 1.69 -19.05
C THR A 41 6.31 2.50 -17.81
N PRO A 42 5.90 3.76 -17.67
CA PRO A 42 6.20 4.51 -16.46
C PRO A 42 5.55 3.75 -15.29
N GLN A 43 6.39 3.20 -14.41
CA GLN A 43 5.90 2.61 -13.17
C GLN A 43 5.19 3.73 -12.41
N LYS A 44 3.90 3.55 -12.11
CA LYS A 44 3.13 4.53 -11.33
C LYS A 44 3.91 4.79 -10.04
N GLU A 45 4.31 6.05 -9.84
CA GLU A 45 5.00 6.44 -8.62
C GLU A 45 4.13 6.17 -7.40
N ARG A 46 4.75 5.85 -6.26
CA ARG A 46 4.03 5.55 -5.01
C ARG A 46 3.27 6.77 -4.52
N ALA A 47 2.13 6.52 -3.88
CA ALA A 47 1.25 7.53 -3.29
C ALA A 47 1.87 8.24 -2.06
N PHE A 48 2.99 7.76 -1.54
CA PHE A 48 3.65 8.27 -0.33
C PHE A 48 5.17 8.12 -0.41
N ASP A 49 5.88 8.79 0.51
CA ASP A 49 7.33 8.62 0.71
C ASP A 49 7.71 8.85 2.19
N VAL A 50 8.99 8.71 2.49
CA VAL A 50 9.59 9.03 3.79
C VAL A 50 9.29 10.48 4.19
N GLY A 51 8.90 10.68 5.45
CA GLY A 51 8.50 11.98 6.00
C GLY A 51 7.00 12.26 5.96
N GLU A 52 6.21 11.38 5.33
CA GLU A 52 4.76 11.49 5.39
C GLU A 52 4.27 11.27 6.82
N TRP A 53 3.36 12.13 7.28
CA TRP A 53 2.76 12.05 8.59
C TRP A 53 1.31 12.53 8.58
N PHE A 54 0.42 11.78 9.28
CA PHE A 54 -0.98 12.13 9.48
C PHE A 54 -1.35 12.13 10.95
N LYS A 55 -2.34 12.95 11.30
CA LYS A 55 -3.02 12.93 12.58
C LYS A 55 -4.52 12.84 12.35
N PHE A 56 -5.18 11.96 13.08
CA PHE A 56 -6.63 11.79 13.09
C PHE A 56 -7.17 12.16 14.46
N ARG A 57 -8.28 12.87 14.48
CA ARG A 57 -9.08 13.09 15.67
C ARG A 57 -10.15 12.00 15.75
N ILE A 58 -10.14 11.24 16.85
CA ILE A 58 -11.12 10.19 17.14
C ILE A 58 -12.18 10.76 18.04
N HIS A 59 -13.45 10.67 17.63
CA HIS A 59 -14.54 11.28 18.37
C HIS A 59 -15.85 10.47 18.23
N TYR A 60 -16.71 10.60 19.25
CA TYR A 60 -18.09 10.12 19.28
C TYR A 60 -19.01 11.35 19.35
N GLY A 61 -19.75 11.63 18.27
CA GLY A 61 -20.48 12.88 18.15
C GLY A 61 -19.55 14.09 18.33
N LEU A 62 -19.83 14.93 19.32
CA LEU A 62 -19.02 16.10 19.66
C LEU A 62 -17.88 15.80 20.63
N VAL A 63 -17.91 14.64 21.30
CA VAL A 63 -16.93 14.28 22.32
C VAL A 63 -15.66 13.78 21.68
N ASN A 64 -14.54 14.47 21.97
CA ASN A 64 -13.21 14.00 21.53
C ASN A 64 -12.76 12.84 22.42
N ALA A 65 -12.54 11.66 21.81
CA ALA A 65 -12.10 10.47 22.52
C ALA A 65 -10.57 10.32 22.54
N GLY A 66 -9.87 10.77 21.49
CA GLY A 66 -8.44 10.62 21.38
C GLY A 66 -7.91 10.99 20.01
N TYR A 67 -6.72 10.51 19.72
CA TYR A 67 -6.03 10.74 18.45
C TYR A 67 -5.35 9.46 17.95
N ALA A 68 -5.19 9.37 16.64
CA ALA A 68 -4.27 8.44 16.01
C ALA A 68 -3.28 9.21 15.14
N THR A 69 -2.05 8.72 15.04
CA THR A 69 -1.03 9.23 14.12
C THR A 69 -0.47 8.11 13.28
N LEU A 70 -0.13 8.43 12.05
CA LEU A 70 0.59 7.56 11.12
C LEU A 70 1.81 8.31 10.61
N GLU A 71 2.96 7.65 10.54
CA GLU A 71 4.22 8.24 10.07
C GLU A 71 5.00 7.23 9.25
N VAL A 72 5.69 7.70 8.20
CA VAL A 72 6.61 6.90 7.39
C VAL A 72 8.02 7.41 7.57
N GLN A 73 8.91 6.56 8.05
CA GLN A 73 10.35 6.81 8.20
C GLN A 73 11.17 5.88 7.29
N GLU A 74 12.45 6.15 7.16
CA GLU A 74 13.39 5.21 6.57
C GLU A 74 14.03 4.36 7.67
N ALA A 75 14.17 3.07 7.42
CA ALA A 75 14.90 2.14 8.28
C ALA A 75 15.76 1.18 7.43
N VAL A 76 16.57 0.37 8.10
CA VAL A 76 17.35 -0.70 7.44
C VAL A 76 16.90 -2.05 8.00
N ARG A 77 16.58 -2.98 7.11
CA ARG A 77 16.31 -4.39 7.42
C ARG A 77 17.01 -5.26 6.39
N ASN A 78 17.68 -6.32 6.84
CA ASN A 78 18.41 -7.24 5.95
C ASN A 78 19.37 -6.50 4.99
N ASN A 79 20.10 -5.48 5.48
CA ASN A 79 21.00 -4.62 4.71
C ASN A 79 20.33 -3.83 3.56
N LYS A 80 19.01 -3.71 3.56
CA LYS A 80 18.25 -2.89 2.60
C LYS A 80 17.55 -1.73 3.29
N LYS A 81 17.46 -0.60 2.60
CA LYS A 81 16.60 0.52 2.99
C LYS A 81 15.15 0.12 2.80
N VAL A 82 14.34 0.28 3.83
CA VAL A 82 12.93 -0.07 3.87
C VAL A 82 12.09 1.10 4.35
N TYR A 83 10.79 1.07 4.08
CA TYR A 83 9.85 1.92 4.79
C TYR A 83 9.60 1.38 6.19
N HIS A 84 9.56 2.28 7.17
CA HIS A 84 9.13 2.02 8.52
C HIS A 84 7.87 2.85 8.79
N ALA A 85 6.71 2.20 8.72
CA ALA A 85 5.43 2.81 9.06
C ALA A 85 5.17 2.66 10.55
N ILE A 86 4.78 3.76 11.20
CA ILE A 86 4.52 3.83 12.64
C ILE A 86 3.10 4.37 12.83
N GLY A 87 2.22 3.58 13.44
CA GLY A 87 0.87 3.94 13.84
C GLY A 87 0.76 4.01 15.36
N LYS A 88 0.27 5.13 15.89
CA LYS A 88 -0.01 5.29 17.33
C LYS A 88 -1.46 5.68 17.52
N GLY A 89 -2.15 5.04 18.47
CA GLY A 89 -3.50 5.39 18.90
C GLY A 89 -3.53 5.65 20.39
N TYR A 90 -4.16 6.75 20.81
CA TYR A 90 -4.25 7.05 22.24
C TYR A 90 -5.50 7.86 22.59
N THR A 91 -6.09 7.56 23.74
CA THR A 91 -7.17 8.34 24.34
C THR A 91 -6.65 9.55 25.09
N THR A 92 -7.47 10.62 25.17
CA THR A 92 -7.12 11.87 25.85
C THR A 92 -8.24 12.36 26.74
N GLY A 93 -7.93 13.28 27.67
CA GLY A 93 -8.90 13.93 28.53
C GLY A 93 -9.78 12.94 29.30
N MET A 94 -11.08 13.23 29.38
CA MET A 94 -12.06 12.43 30.10
C MET A 94 -12.15 10.99 29.57
N SER A 95 -12.04 10.80 28.24
CA SER A 95 -12.10 9.48 27.64
C SER A 95 -10.99 8.55 28.14
N ARG A 96 -9.77 9.09 28.40
CA ARG A 96 -8.65 8.33 28.94
C ARG A 96 -8.90 7.84 30.38
N PHE A 97 -9.67 8.61 31.15
CA PHE A 97 -10.01 8.22 32.53
C PHE A 97 -10.95 6.99 32.53
N PHE A 98 -11.93 6.93 31.62
CA PHE A 98 -12.86 5.83 31.53
C PHE A 98 -12.31 4.62 30.79
N PHE A 99 -11.56 4.86 29.71
CA PHE A 99 -10.99 3.80 28.87
C PHE A 99 -9.65 4.25 28.29
N LYS A 100 -8.58 3.82 28.95
CA LYS A 100 -7.22 4.09 28.48
C LYS A 100 -6.92 3.30 27.22
N VAL A 101 -6.41 3.99 26.19
CA VAL A 101 -5.80 3.39 24.99
C VAL A 101 -4.42 4.01 24.82
N ASP A 102 -3.39 3.18 24.69
CA ASP A 102 -2.04 3.54 24.26
C ASP A 102 -1.51 2.41 23.36
N ASP A 103 -1.73 2.54 22.07
CA ASP A 103 -1.40 1.52 21.08
C ASP A 103 -0.27 1.95 20.16
N LEU A 104 0.60 1.01 19.82
CA LEU A 104 1.66 1.15 18.84
C LEU A 104 1.61 -0.02 17.86
N TYR A 105 1.52 0.33 16.58
CA TYR A 105 1.66 -0.58 15.46
C TYR A 105 2.81 -0.12 14.58
N GLU A 106 3.73 -1.00 14.24
CA GLU A 106 4.81 -0.70 13.30
C GLU A 106 4.88 -1.77 12.23
N SER A 107 5.31 -1.37 11.03
CA SER A 107 5.64 -2.28 9.95
C SER A 107 6.89 -1.80 9.23
N TYR A 108 7.77 -2.74 8.94
CA TYR A 108 8.96 -2.54 8.13
C TYR A 108 8.75 -3.29 6.82
N PHE A 109 8.64 -2.60 5.70
CA PHE A 109 8.33 -3.22 4.42
C PHE A 109 9.19 -2.68 3.28
N ASP A 110 9.36 -3.52 2.28
CA ASP A 110 10.23 -3.25 1.13
C ASP A 110 9.77 -2.03 0.33
N LYS A 111 10.73 -1.18 -0.07
CA LYS A 111 10.42 0.03 -0.83
C LYS A 111 9.96 -0.23 -2.26
N GLU A 112 10.29 -1.37 -2.85
CA GLU A 112 9.95 -1.71 -4.23
C GLU A 112 8.69 -2.57 -4.32
N THR A 113 8.64 -3.65 -3.54
CA THR A 113 7.56 -4.64 -3.60
C THR A 113 6.41 -4.33 -2.64
N GLY A 114 6.68 -3.60 -1.55
CA GLY A 114 5.74 -3.41 -0.45
C GLY A 114 5.62 -4.62 0.50
N ALA A 115 6.42 -5.68 0.29
CA ALA A 115 6.40 -6.88 1.11
C ALA A 115 6.90 -6.60 2.54
N PRO A 116 6.17 -6.99 3.60
CA PRO A 116 6.59 -6.75 4.98
C PRO A 116 7.75 -7.66 5.39
N TYR A 117 8.71 -7.11 6.13
CA TYR A 117 9.80 -7.85 6.77
C TYR A 117 9.54 -8.09 8.25
N GLN A 118 8.94 -7.12 8.92
CA GLN A 118 8.68 -7.16 10.37
C GLN A 118 7.48 -6.31 10.70
N PHE A 119 6.65 -6.78 11.63
CA PHE A 119 5.69 -5.95 12.34
C PHE A 119 5.97 -5.90 13.83
N VAL A 120 5.56 -4.81 14.48
CA VAL A 120 5.48 -4.66 15.93
C VAL A 120 4.06 -4.29 16.31
N ARG A 121 3.54 -4.91 17.38
CA ARG A 121 2.22 -4.63 17.92
C ARG A 121 2.28 -4.56 19.43
N LYS A 122 2.17 -3.34 19.97
CA LYS A 122 2.07 -3.09 21.42
C LYS A 122 0.73 -2.44 21.72
N ILE A 123 -0.09 -3.08 22.52
CA ILE A 123 -1.46 -2.67 22.84
C ILE A 123 -1.61 -2.52 24.35
N ASP A 124 -2.24 -1.42 24.77
CA ASP A 124 -2.68 -1.18 26.14
C ASP A 124 -4.08 -0.54 26.10
N GLU A 125 -5.10 -1.39 26.02
CA GLU A 125 -6.51 -0.99 25.87
C GLU A 125 -7.33 -1.47 27.07
N GLY A 126 -7.76 -0.58 27.96
CA GLY A 126 -8.67 -0.88 29.06
C GLY A 126 -8.23 -2.07 29.93
N GLY A 127 -6.92 -2.27 30.12
CA GLY A 127 -6.35 -3.41 30.85
C GLY A 127 -5.94 -4.59 29.96
N TYR A 128 -6.42 -4.68 28.72
CA TYR A 128 -5.89 -5.64 27.75
C TYR A 128 -4.53 -5.19 27.26
N LYS A 129 -3.55 -6.09 27.31
CA LYS A 129 -2.18 -5.80 26.86
C LYS A 129 -1.68 -6.88 25.92
N LYS A 130 -1.03 -6.43 24.83
CA LYS A 130 -0.32 -7.30 23.89
C LYS A 130 1.06 -6.70 23.61
N ASN A 131 2.08 -7.54 23.42
CA ASN A 131 3.41 -7.13 23.00
C ASN A 131 3.98 -8.21 22.09
N GLN A 132 3.84 -8.01 20.79
CA GLN A 132 4.21 -8.99 19.76
C GLN A 132 5.09 -8.37 18.70
N GLU A 133 6.00 -9.18 18.16
CA GLU A 133 6.74 -8.92 16.91
C GLU A 133 6.60 -10.12 15.98
N GLY A 134 6.43 -9.86 14.70
CA GLY A 134 6.41 -10.89 13.66
C GLY A 134 7.50 -10.64 12.62
N PHE A 135 8.23 -11.68 12.24
CA PHE A 135 9.34 -11.63 11.28
C PHE A 135 8.99 -12.49 10.07
N PHE A 136 8.80 -11.85 8.91
CA PHE A 136 8.44 -12.53 7.67
C PHE A 136 9.69 -13.08 6.97
N ASN A 137 9.62 -14.34 6.57
CA ASN A 137 10.58 -14.99 5.69
C ASN A 137 9.89 -15.38 4.39
N HIS A 138 10.04 -14.56 3.36
CA HIS A 138 9.39 -14.74 2.06
C HIS A 138 9.98 -15.89 1.24
N SER A 139 11.22 -16.36 1.55
CA SER A 139 11.81 -17.52 0.85
C SER A 139 11.20 -18.85 1.31
N THR A 140 10.65 -18.89 2.51
CA THR A 140 10.02 -20.10 3.09
C THR A 140 8.53 -19.94 3.33
N ASN A 141 7.97 -18.75 3.05
CA ASN A 141 6.59 -18.37 3.34
C ASN A 141 6.18 -18.65 4.80
N LYS A 142 7.09 -18.32 5.72
CA LYS A 142 6.88 -18.48 7.17
C LYS A 142 7.08 -17.17 7.91
N ILE A 143 6.21 -16.92 8.86
CA ILE A 143 6.34 -15.82 9.81
C ILE A 143 6.61 -16.38 11.20
N LEU A 144 7.64 -15.85 11.85
CA LEU A 144 7.96 -16.12 13.24
C LEU A 144 7.36 -15.02 14.11
N VAL A 145 6.41 -15.36 14.96
CA VAL A 145 5.77 -14.44 15.90
C VAL A 145 6.33 -14.68 17.30
N LYS A 146 6.87 -13.63 17.91
CA LYS A 146 7.30 -13.58 19.29
C LYS A 146 6.29 -12.79 20.11
N ASP A 147 5.70 -13.42 21.12
CA ASP A 147 4.84 -12.76 22.10
C ASP A 147 5.61 -12.57 23.40
N TYR A 148 6.01 -11.33 23.68
CA TYR A 148 6.83 -11.00 24.84
C TYR A 148 6.02 -10.98 26.15
N LYS A 149 4.68 -10.90 26.07
CA LYS A 149 3.81 -10.97 27.25
C LYS A 149 3.52 -12.43 27.62
N ALA A 150 3.27 -13.27 26.64
CA ALA A 150 3.00 -14.70 26.83
C ALA A 150 4.28 -15.55 26.90
N TYR A 151 5.46 -14.95 26.62
CA TYR A 151 6.76 -15.63 26.53
C TYR A 151 6.74 -16.80 25.53
N THR A 152 6.04 -16.64 24.42
CA THR A 152 5.91 -17.65 23.39
C THR A 152 6.56 -17.23 22.07
N GLN A 153 6.97 -18.21 21.29
CA GLN A 153 7.48 -18.03 19.94
C GLN A 153 6.87 -19.11 19.06
N LEU A 154 6.09 -18.67 18.05
CA LEU A 154 5.36 -19.56 17.16
C LEU A 154 5.64 -19.22 15.70
N SER A 155 5.62 -20.23 14.85
CA SER A 155 5.80 -20.05 13.41
C SER A 155 4.51 -20.42 12.68
N PHE A 156 4.12 -19.55 11.72
CA PHE A 156 2.93 -19.73 10.90
C PHE A 156 3.33 -19.69 9.42
N SER A 157 2.58 -20.38 8.56
CA SER A 157 2.73 -20.26 7.11
C SER A 157 1.82 -19.14 6.58
N PHE A 158 2.24 -18.49 5.51
CA PHE A 158 1.43 -17.47 4.84
C PHE A 158 1.53 -17.62 3.30
N PRO A 159 0.48 -17.25 2.54
CA PRO A 159 0.50 -17.16 1.08
C PRO A 159 1.42 -16.04 0.58
N ASP A 160 1.84 -16.12 -0.69
CA ASP A 160 2.57 -15.04 -1.34
C ASP A 160 1.79 -13.72 -1.27
N ASN A 161 2.52 -12.59 -1.23
CA ASN A 161 1.98 -11.24 -1.14
C ASN A 161 1.16 -10.93 0.13
N THR A 162 1.27 -11.76 1.17
CA THR A 162 0.63 -11.48 2.47
C THR A 162 1.20 -10.20 3.08
N GLN A 163 0.31 -9.37 3.58
CA GLN A 163 0.61 -8.11 4.24
C GLN A 163 0.36 -8.22 5.75
N ASP A 164 1.01 -7.38 6.57
CA ASP A 164 0.54 -7.09 7.94
C ASP A 164 -0.49 -5.93 7.92
N ILE A 165 -1.08 -5.59 9.06
CA ILE A 165 -2.12 -4.56 9.14
C ILE A 165 -1.66 -3.17 8.65
N MET A 166 -0.41 -2.77 8.97
CA MET A 166 0.12 -1.47 8.58
C MET A 166 0.56 -1.47 7.12
N SER A 167 1.26 -2.52 6.68
CA SER A 167 1.66 -2.66 5.28
C SER A 167 0.44 -2.82 4.34
N THR A 168 -0.66 -3.45 4.79
CA THR A 168 -1.93 -3.50 4.03
C THR A 168 -2.43 -2.10 3.67
N PHE A 169 -2.41 -1.17 4.63
CA PHE A 169 -2.85 0.21 4.39
C PHE A 169 -2.01 0.89 3.30
N TYR A 170 -0.68 0.81 3.38
CA TYR A 170 0.22 1.41 2.41
C TYR A 170 0.21 0.69 1.06
N TYR A 171 0.04 -0.63 1.04
CA TYR A 171 -0.13 -1.44 -0.17
C TYR A 171 -1.38 -1.03 -0.95
N LEU A 172 -2.52 -0.86 -0.27
CA LEU A 172 -3.78 -0.44 -0.88
C LEU A 172 -3.70 0.95 -1.53
N ARG A 173 -2.98 1.90 -0.95
CA ARG A 173 -2.76 3.24 -1.52
C ARG A 173 -2.03 3.20 -2.87
N ASN A 174 -1.22 2.16 -3.08
CA ASN A 174 -0.48 1.93 -4.32
C ASN A 174 -1.10 0.85 -5.21
N TYR A 175 -2.29 0.36 -4.87
CA TYR A 175 -2.89 -0.74 -5.62
C TYR A 175 -3.16 -0.33 -7.07
N PRO A 176 -2.63 -1.08 -8.09
CA PRO A 176 -2.55 -0.59 -9.47
C PRO A 176 -3.90 -0.25 -10.11
N THR A 177 -4.98 -0.90 -9.67
CA THR A 177 -6.32 -0.72 -10.24
C THR A 177 -7.27 0.03 -9.30
N ILE A 178 -6.79 0.63 -8.21
CA ILE A 178 -7.66 1.28 -7.22
C ILE A 178 -8.52 2.39 -7.86
N ASP A 179 -7.96 3.14 -8.81
CA ASP A 179 -8.64 4.23 -9.53
C ASP A 179 -9.59 3.72 -10.65
N LYS A 180 -9.56 2.42 -10.97
CA LYS A 180 -10.34 1.82 -12.06
C LYS A 180 -11.51 0.98 -11.55
N LEU A 181 -11.66 0.87 -10.23
CA LEU A 181 -12.73 0.08 -9.63
C LEU A 181 -14.11 0.66 -9.98
N LYS A 182 -15.02 -0.22 -10.35
CA LYS A 182 -16.44 0.10 -10.50
C LYS A 182 -17.15 -0.11 -9.16
N VAL A 183 -18.24 0.62 -8.95
CA VAL A 183 -19.06 0.45 -7.75
C VAL A 183 -19.48 -1.00 -7.56
N GLY A 184 -19.22 -1.55 -6.38
CA GLY A 184 -19.46 -2.95 -6.02
C GLY A 184 -18.25 -3.87 -6.20
N GLU A 185 -17.24 -3.48 -6.98
CA GLU A 185 -15.99 -4.24 -7.11
C GLU A 185 -15.14 -4.15 -5.84
N SER A 186 -14.20 -5.08 -5.69
CA SER A 186 -13.41 -5.20 -4.47
C SER A 186 -11.96 -5.56 -4.77
N VAL A 187 -11.06 -5.06 -3.92
CA VAL A 187 -9.68 -5.54 -3.79
C VAL A 187 -9.65 -6.59 -2.67
N ASN A 188 -8.95 -7.70 -2.92
CA ASN A 188 -8.73 -8.75 -1.92
C ASN A 188 -7.23 -8.88 -1.65
N ILE A 189 -6.85 -8.97 -0.38
CA ILE A 189 -5.47 -9.07 0.10
C ILE A 189 -5.40 -10.13 1.17
N ASP A 190 -4.36 -10.96 1.15
CA ASP A 190 -4.03 -11.80 2.28
C ASP A 190 -3.37 -10.97 3.37
N MET A 191 -3.96 -10.94 4.56
CA MET A 191 -3.47 -10.16 5.69
C MET A 191 -3.20 -11.06 6.88
N PHE A 192 -1.97 -11.01 7.40
CA PHE A 192 -1.60 -11.71 8.63
C PHE A 192 -1.95 -10.83 9.84
N PHE A 193 -2.85 -11.33 10.67
CA PHE A 193 -3.30 -10.66 11.88
C PHE A 193 -3.74 -11.68 12.94
N ASP A 194 -3.46 -11.44 14.22
CA ASP A 194 -3.79 -12.32 15.36
C ASP A 194 -3.38 -13.79 15.15
N ASN A 195 -2.18 -14.02 14.62
CA ASN A 195 -1.56 -15.32 14.38
C ASN A 195 -2.23 -16.16 13.28
N GLU A 196 -3.00 -15.56 12.41
CA GLU A 196 -3.60 -16.20 11.25
C GLU A 196 -3.53 -15.32 10.00
N THR A 197 -3.56 -15.95 8.83
CA THR A 197 -3.74 -15.24 7.56
C THR A 197 -5.20 -15.26 7.17
N THR A 198 -5.79 -14.10 6.99
CA THR A 198 -7.19 -13.92 6.62
C THR A 198 -7.32 -13.16 5.32
N LYS A 199 -8.44 -13.33 4.62
CA LYS A 199 -8.77 -12.51 3.46
C LYS A 199 -9.32 -11.16 3.93
N PHE A 200 -8.57 -10.10 3.64
CA PHE A 200 -9.05 -8.72 3.76
C PHE A 200 -9.65 -8.30 2.42
N LYS A 201 -10.89 -7.84 2.44
CA LYS A 201 -11.60 -7.36 1.25
C LYS A 201 -11.96 -5.89 1.42
N LEU A 202 -11.61 -5.07 0.44
CA LEU A 202 -11.97 -3.65 0.39
C LEU A 202 -12.94 -3.41 -0.77
N LYS A 203 -14.24 -3.24 -0.47
CA LYS A 203 -15.30 -3.02 -1.46
C LYS A 203 -15.45 -1.53 -1.76
N TYR A 204 -15.42 -1.16 -3.03
CA TYR A 204 -15.67 0.19 -3.49
C TYR A 204 -17.16 0.49 -3.54
N LEU A 205 -17.58 1.61 -2.94
CA LEU A 205 -18.98 2.03 -2.84
C LEU A 205 -19.32 3.23 -3.75
N GLY A 206 -18.32 3.87 -4.37
CA GLY A 206 -18.49 5.06 -5.20
C GLY A 206 -17.74 6.27 -4.66
N ASN A 207 -17.99 7.44 -5.26
CA ASN A 207 -17.35 8.70 -4.83
C ASN A 207 -18.32 9.54 -4.00
N GLN A 208 -17.75 10.32 -3.07
CA GLN A 208 -18.48 11.25 -2.24
C GLN A 208 -17.58 12.43 -1.86
N ASP A 209 -18.11 13.65 -1.93
CA ASP A 209 -17.43 14.82 -1.37
C ASP A 209 -17.63 14.87 0.15
N ILE A 210 -16.54 15.07 0.91
CA ILE A 210 -16.58 15.17 2.38
C ILE A 210 -16.22 16.58 2.82
N ASP A 211 -17.08 17.18 3.63
CA ASP A 211 -16.76 18.44 4.30
C ASP A 211 -15.78 18.18 5.45
N THR A 212 -14.63 18.86 5.40
CA THR A 212 -13.54 18.76 6.35
C THR A 212 -13.12 20.14 6.84
N LYS A 213 -12.23 20.20 7.83
CA LYS A 213 -11.63 21.47 8.25
C LYS A 213 -10.72 22.11 7.19
N PHE A 214 -10.26 21.32 6.21
CA PHE A 214 -9.41 21.78 5.11
C PHE A 214 -10.22 22.32 3.91
N GLY A 215 -11.54 22.08 3.87
CA GLY A 215 -12.43 22.34 2.75
C GLY A 215 -13.19 21.08 2.35
N ILE A 216 -13.82 21.13 1.18
CA ILE A 216 -14.54 19.98 0.62
C ILE A 216 -13.55 19.10 -0.12
N VAL A 217 -13.37 17.86 0.34
CA VAL A 217 -12.46 16.89 -0.24
C VAL A 217 -13.21 15.85 -1.08
N PRO A 218 -12.93 15.74 -2.38
CA PRO A 218 -13.41 14.62 -3.19
C PRO A 218 -12.82 13.31 -2.65
N THR A 219 -13.65 12.30 -2.46
CA THR A 219 -13.22 11.02 -1.91
C THR A 219 -13.79 9.82 -2.66
N MET A 220 -13.04 8.73 -2.64
CA MET A 220 -13.48 7.37 -2.93
C MET A 220 -13.94 6.71 -1.63
N VAL A 221 -15.11 6.09 -1.63
CA VAL A 221 -15.71 5.46 -0.44
C VAL A 221 -15.52 3.97 -0.50
N PHE A 222 -15.04 3.39 0.58
CA PHE A 222 -14.78 1.96 0.68
C PHE A 222 -15.38 1.35 1.95
N ARG A 223 -15.69 0.06 1.86
CA ARG A 223 -16.08 -0.77 3.00
C ARG A 223 -15.11 -1.93 3.15
N PRO A 224 -14.33 -1.95 4.24
CA PRO A 224 -13.46 -3.09 4.55
C PRO A 224 -14.25 -4.24 5.17
N TYR A 225 -13.86 -5.47 4.83
CA TYR A 225 -14.33 -6.71 5.42
C TYR A 225 -13.14 -7.54 5.85
N VAL A 226 -13.18 -8.08 7.05
CA VAL A 226 -12.17 -9.02 7.56
C VAL A 226 -12.90 -10.31 7.92
N GLN A 227 -12.40 -11.44 7.42
CA GLN A 227 -13.06 -12.74 7.66
C GLN A 227 -12.86 -13.30 9.06
N SER A 228 -11.86 -12.85 9.81
CA SER A 228 -11.59 -13.32 11.17
C SER A 228 -12.23 -12.48 12.26
N GLY A 229 -12.75 -13.15 13.25
CA GLY A 229 -13.80 -12.73 14.11
C GLY A 229 -13.51 -11.69 15.19
N ARG A 230 -12.42 -10.94 15.23
CA ARG A 230 -12.17 -10.01 16.34
C ARG A 230 -12.19 -8.52 15.99
N VAL A 231 -11.84 -8.14 14.78
CA VAL A 231 -11.73 -6.71 14.45
C VAL A 231 -13.07 -6.11 14.05
N PHE A 232 -13.95 -6.84 13.39
CA PHE A 232 -15.30 -6.37 13.03
C PHE A 232 -16.27 -7.54 12.96
N LYS A 233 -17.00 -7.85 14.05
CA LYS A 233 -18.05 -8.87 14.06
C LYS A 233 -19.23 -8.56 13.15
N GLU A 234 -19.45 -7.26 12.83
CA GLU A 234 -20.47 -6.81 11.89
C GLU A 234 -19.76 -6.24 10.66
N GLN A 235 -19.75 -7.00 9.58
CA GLN A 235 -19.06 -6.69 8.33
C GLN A 235 -19.51 -5.37 7.68
N GLU A 236 -20.59 -4.76 8.12
CA GLU A 236 -21.17 -3.55 7.51
C GLU A 236 -20.98 -2.26 8.33
N SER A 237 -20.33 -2.32 9.49
CA SER A 237 -20.21 -1.18 10.40
C SER A 237 -19.13 -0.16 10.04
N LEU A 238 -18.10 -0.58 9.26
CA LEU A 238 -16.96 0.29 8.95
C LEU A 238 -17.06 0.88 7.54
N THR A 239 -16.84 2.18 7.44
CA THR A 239 -16.74 2.90 6.16
C THR A 239 -15.49 3.77 6.17
N VAL A 240 -14.75 3.79 5.06
CA VAL A 240 -13.50 4.55 4.88
C VAL A 240 -13.65 5.47 3.68
N TRP A 241 -13.32 6.75 3.85
CA TRP A 241 -13.21 7.75 2.80
C TRP A 241 -11.75 8.07 2.55
N ILE A 242 -11.31 7.89 1.32
CA ILE A 242 -9.93 8.10 0.88
C ILE A 242 -9.94 9.23 -0.14
N SER A 243 -8.98 10.17 -0.10
CA SER A 243 -8.92 11.26 -1.08
C SER A 243 -8.84 10.73 -2.51
N ASP A 244 -9.63 11.33 -3.40
CA ASP A 244 -9.62 11.04 -4.84
C ASP A 244 -8.53 11.87 -5.53
N ASP A 245 -7.28 11.61 -5.12
CA ASP A 245 -6.04 12.19 -5.66
C ASP A 245 -4.90 11.16 -5.60
N ASP A 246 -3.71 11.53 -6.05
CA ASP A 246 -2.57 10.60 -6.11
C ASP A 246 -1.99 10.24 -4.73
N ASN A 247 -2.34 10.98 -3.66
CA ASN A 247 -1.91 10.65 -2.29
C ASN A 247 -2.73 9.51 -1.69
N LYS A 248 -4.00 9.34 -2.09
CA LYS A 248 -4.92 8.33 -1.50
C LYS A 248 -4.97 8.41 0.03
N LEU A 249 -5.12 9.63 0.56
CA LEU A 249 -5.17 9.87 2.00
C LEU A 249 -6.46 9.34 2.63
N PRO A 250 -6.43 8.69 3.80
CA PRO A 250 -7.63 8.47 4.58
C PRO A 250 -8.12 9.83 5.12
N ILE A 251 -9.33 10.21 4.73
CA ILE A 251 -9.97 11.47 5.14
C ILE A 251 -10.86 11.25 6.35
N ARG A 252 -11.59 10.14 6.33
CA ARG A 252 -12.49 9.72 7.41
C ARG A 252 -12.55 8.20 7.49
N ILE A 253 -12.57 7.69 8.72
CA ILE A 253 -12.96 6.31 9.03
C ILE A 253 -14.15 6.43 9.99
N LYS A 254 -15.25 5.74 9.69
CA LYS A 254 -16.46 5.70 10.52
C LYS A 254 -16.81 4.28 10.87
N ALA A 255 -16.96 4.01 12.15
CA ALA A 255 -17.51 2.75 12.66
C ALA A 255 -18.91 3.01 13.23
N ASP A 256 -19.93 2.38 12.66
CA ASP A 256 -21.28 2.44 13.17
C ASP A 256 -21.42 1.53 14.40
N LEU A 257 -22.06 2.01 15.44
CA LEU A 257 -22.35 1.31 16.68
C LEU A 257 -23.86 1.09 16.79
N ALA A 258 -24.30 0.28 17.74
CA ALA A 258 -25.72 0.11 18.04
C ALA A 258 -26.43 1.46 18.31
N VAL A 259 -25.70 2.42 18.89
CA VAL A 259 -26.13 3.81 19.05
C VAL A 259 -25.02 4.73 18.59
N GLY A 260 -25.26 5.54 17.57
CA GLY A 260 -24.30 6.51 17.04
C GLY A 260 -23.16 5.91 16.24
N SER A 261 -22.04 6.60 16.19
CA SER A 261 -20.82 6.16 15.49
C SER A 261 -19.56 6.77 16.08
N ILE A 262 -18.47 6.02 16.04
CA ILE A 262 -17.11 6.54 16.25
C ILE A 262 -16.55 6.95 14.90
N LYS A 263 -15.92 8.13 14.84
CA LYS A 263 -15.25 8.65 13.66
C LYS A 263 -13.80 8.97 13.96
N ALA A 264 -12.93 8.69 13.01
CA ALA A 264 -11.58 9.21 12.96
C ALA A 264 -11.48 10.12 11.74
N ASP A 265 -11.43 11.44 11.97
CA ASP A 265 -11.34 12.46 10.92
C ASP A 265 -9.90 12.96 10.79
N LEU A 266 -9.41 13.12 9.56
CA LEU A 266 -8.10 13.71 9.30
C LEU A 266 -8.01 15.09 9.95
N ASP A 267 -7.07 15.24 10.88
CA ASP A 267 -6.87 16.45 11.68
C ASP A 267 -5.57 17.20 11.32
N GLY A 268 -4.63 16.58 10.67
CA GLY A 268 -3.38 17.19 10.22
C GLY A 268 -2.60 16.25 9.33
N PHE A 269 -1.77 16.83 8.47
CA PHE A 269 -0.85 16.07 7.62
C PHE A 269 0.39 16.91 7.29
N LYS A 270 1.48 16.24 6.93
CA LYS A 270 2.71 16.82 6.37
C LYS A 270 3.42 15.78 5.50
N GLY A 271 4.36 16.25 4.68
CA GLY A 271 5.20 15.37 3.85
C GLY A 271 4.45 14.63 2.74
N LEU A 272 3.34 15.18 2.25
CA LEU A 272 2.63 14.61 1.11
C LEU A 272 3.49 14.67 -0.13
N LYS A 273 3.46 13.61 -0.92
CA LYS A 273 4.19 13.53 -2.18
C LYS A 273 3.54 14.34 -3.29
N TYR A 274 2.22 14.44 -3.29
CA TYR A 274 1.43 15.13 -4.30
C TYR A 274 0.56 16.24 -3.69
N ALA A 275 0.07 17.13 -4.55
CA ALA A 275 -0.86 18.18 -4.12
C ALA A 275 -2.15 17.57 -3.56
N PHE A 276 -2.58 18.05 -2.39
CA PHE A 276 -3.84 17.63 -1.78
C PHE A 276 -5.02 18.33 -2.46
N LYS A 277 -5.93 17.55 -3.03
CA LYS A 277 -7.13 18.08 -3.71
C LYS A 277 -8.19 18.54 -2.72
N VAL A 278 -8.44 19.84 -2.71
CA VAL A 278 -9.54 20.42 -1.92
C VAL A 278 -10.34 21.42 -2.79
N LYS A 279 -11.66 21.41 -2.66
CA LYS A 279 -12.56 22.44 -3.22
C LYS A 279 -12.82 23.50 -2.16
N ALA A 280 -12.90 24.77 -2.55
CA ALA A 280 -13.32 25.83 -1.63
C ALA A 280 -14.74 25.57 -1.12
N LYS A 281 -14.99 25.88 0.15
CA LYS A 281 -16.37 25.95 0.66
C LYS A 281 -17.05 27.14 0.00
N LYS A 282 -18.21 26.92 -0.61
CA LYS A 282 -19.05 27.99 -1.14
C LYS A 282 -19.74 28.74 -0.01
#